data_01197fec55a3aa299bf43fe1b50db5ae
#
_entry.id   01197fec55a3aa299bf43fe1b50db5ae
#
_cell.length_a   1.000
_cell.length_b   1.000
_cell.length_c   1.000
_cell.angle_alpha   90.00
_cell.angle_beta   90.00
_cell.angle_gamma   90.00
#
_symmetry.space_group_name_H-M   'P 1'
#
loop_
_entity.id
_entity.type
_entity.pdbx_description
1 polymer ?
#
loop_
_entity_poly.entity_id
_entity_poly.type
_entity_poly.pdbx_seq_one_letter_code
_entity_poly.pdbx_strand_id
1 'polypeptide(L)' 'MNFSTSFNNALNRPILNADKPYIVIDKLNNNKVIKQYKSFKLAHKVKNKLDLEYGAYRYSVRSVSTIQDYS' A
#
# COMPACT_ATOMS: atom_id res chain seq x y z
N MET A 1 -8.63 -7.18 27.13
CA MET A 1 -8.43 -5.77 26.99
C MET A 1 -8.95 -5.29 25.67
N ASN A 2 -10.14 -4.73 25.73
CA ASN A 2 -10.79 -4.34 24.49
C ASN A 2 -10.14 -3.15 23.82
N PHE A 3 -9.69 -2.23 24.62
CA PHE A 3 -9.02 -1.10 24.04
C PHE A 3 -7.71 -1.49 23.40
N SER A 4 -7.10 -2.56 23.84
CA SER A 4 -5.87 -2.97 23.21
C SER A 4 -6.14 -3.53 21.81
N THR A 5 -7.31 -4.08 21.57
CA THR A 5 -7.69 -4.52 20.24
C THR A 5 -7.85 -3.33 19.30
N SER A 6 -8.56 -2.30 19.74
CA SER A 6 -8.72 -1.08 18.99
C SER A 6 -7.39 -0.43 18.70
N PHE A 7 -6.57 -0.43 19.70
CA PHE A 7 -5.26 0.14 19.61
C PHE A 7 -4.42 -0.63 18.59
N ASN A 8 -4.55 -1.95 18.60
CA ASN A 8 -3.86 -2.78 17.62
C ASN A 8 -4.29 -2.48 16.21
N ASN A 9 -5.54 -2.16 16.00
CA ASN A 9 -6.00 -1.77 14.68
C ASN A 9 -5.29 -0.53 14.18
N ALA A 10 -5.08 0.42 15.05
CA ALA A 10 -4.34 1.61 14.70
C ALA A 10 -2.88 1.26 14.40
N LEU A 11 -2.32 0.36 15.16
CA LEU A 11 -0.94 -0.07 14.97
C LEU A 11 -0.75 -0.92 13.72
N ASN A 12 -1.80 -1.60 13.30
CA ASN A 12 -1.74 -2.43 12.12
C ASN A 12 -1.76 -1.62 10.84
N ARG A 13 -2.08 -0.35 10.93
CA ARG A 13 -1.97 0.51 9.76
C ARG A 13 -0.50 0.74 9.46
N PRO A 14 -0.09 0.59 8.20
CA PRO A 14 1.29 0.87 7.85
C PRO A 14 1.62 2.34 8.11
N ILE A 15 2.79 2.58 8.65
CA ILE A 15 3.30 3.93 8.79
C ILE A 15 3.87 4.31 7.44
N LEU A 16 3.20 5.22 6.75
CA LEU A 16 3.61 5.59 5.42
C LEU A 16 4.70 6.65 5.48
N ASN A 17 5.76 6.39 4.74
CA ASN A 17 6.92 7.25 4.71
C ASN A 17 6.72 8.32 3.65
N ALA A 18 6.76 9.59 4.06
CA ALA A 18 6.58 10.71 3.14
C ALA A 18 7.69 10.80 2.09
N ASP A 19 8.87 10.29 2.40
CA ASP A 19 9.98 10.27 1.45
C ASP A 19 9.77 9.27 0.31
N LYS A 20 8.79 8.39 0.47
CA LYS A 20 8.46 7.38 -0.54
C LYS A 20 6.96 7.49 -0.83
N PRO A 21 6.56 8.48 -1.62
CA PRO A 21 5.15 8.83 -1.77
C PRO A 21 4.33 7.86 -2.60
N TYR A 22 4.93 6.88 -3.23
CA TYR A 22 4.20 5.94 -4.08
C TYR A 22 4.20 4.57 -3.44
N ILE A 23 3.03 3.95 -3.39
CA ILE A 23 2.88 2.63 -2.79
C ILE A 23 2.27 1.67 -3.80
N VAL A 24 2.65 0.41 -3.66
CA VAL A 24 2.01 -0.68 -4.37
C VAL A 24 1.08 -1.38 -3.38
N ILE A 25 -0.18 -1.51 -3.76
CA ILE A 25 -1.18 -2.15 -2.93
C ILE A 25 -1.70 -3.42 -3.58
N ASP A 26 -2.16 -4.34 -2.74
CA ASP A 26 -2.79 -5.59 -3.16
C ASP A 26 -4.30 -5.44 -3.05
N LYS A 27 -4.96 -5.24 -4.19
CA LYS A 27 -6.40 -5.00 -4.24
C LYS A 27 -7.22 -6.20 -3.77
N LEU A 28 -6.71 -7.39 -3.92
CA LEU A 28 -7.41 -8.59 -3.49
C LEU A 28 -7.21 -8.90 -2.01
N ASN A 29 -6.38 -8.14 -1.35
CA ASN A 29 -6.11 -8.32 0.07
C ASN A 29 -6.38 -7.02 0.82
N ASN A 30 -7.57 -6.47 0.62
CA ASN A 30 -8.05 -5.25 1.28
C ASN A 30 -7.11 -4.06 1.10
N ASN A 31 -6.55 -3.94 -0.09
CA ASN A 31 -5.63 -2.85 -0.43
C ASN A 31 -4.41 -2.80 0.50
N LYS A 32 -3.93 -3.97 0.87
CA LYS A 32 -2.75 -4.06 1.72
C LYS A 32 -1.55 -3.42 1.03
N VAL A 33 -0.83 -2.58 1.76
CA VAL A 33 0.39 -1.97 1.25
C VAL A 33 1.49 -3.02 1.20
N ILE A 34 2.02 -3.24 0.01
CA ILE A 34 3.11 -4.19 -0.19
C ILE A 34 4.44 -3.51 0.07
N LYS A 35 4.65 -2.35 -0.55
CA LYS A 35 5.89 -1.62 -0.40
C LYS A 35 5.72 -0.18 -0.87
N GLN A 36 6.60 0.69 -0.39
CA GLN A 36 6.63 2.09 -0.79
C GLN A 36 7.85 2.36 -1.66
N TYR A 37 7.72 3.32 -2.57
CA TYR A 37 8.77 3.69 -3.51
C TYR A 37 8.85 5.20 -3.63
N LYS A 38 10.04 5.70 -3.94
CA LYS A 38 10.26 7.13 -4.16
C LYS A 38 9.78 7.57 -5.54
N SER A 39 9.82 6.67 -6.50
CA SER A 39 9.51 6.98 -7.89
C SER A 39 8.24 6.28 -8.32
N PHE A 40 7.34 7.03 -8.94
CA PHE A 40 6.14 6.47 -9.54
C PHE A 40 6.50 5.40 -10.58
N LYS A 41 7.49 5.70 -11.39
CA LYS A 41 7.93 4.79 -12.44
C LYS A 41 8.40 3.46 -11.87
N LEU A 42 9.16 3.52 -10.79
CA LEU A 42 9.64 2.30 -10.13
C LEU A 42 8.48 1.52 -9.52
N ALA A 43 7.58 2.21 -8.83
CA ALA A 43 6.41 1.57 -8.24
C ALA A 43 5.57 0.88 -9.31
N HIS A 44 5.36 1.54 -10.43
CA HIS A 44 4.57 1.01 -11.52
C HIS A 44 5.25 -0.20 -12.16
N LYS A 45 6.55 -0.17 -12.28
CA LYS A 45 7.33 -1.30 -12.80
C LYS A 45 7.17 -2.52 -11.90
N VAL A 46 7.26 -2.32 -10.60
CA VAL A 46 7.09 -3.41 -9.64
C VAL A 46 5.67 -3.95 -9.67
N LYS A 47 4.69 -3.06 -9.73
CA LYS A 47 3.28 -3.44 -9.82
C LYS A 47 3.06 -4.32 -11.05
N ASN A 48 3.59 -3.93 -12.20
CA ASN A 48 3.43 -4.71 -13.41
C ASN A 48 4.08 -6.08 -13.31
N LYS A 49 5.23 -6.14 -12.67
CA LYS A 49 5.92 -7.40 -12.47
C LYS A 49 5.09 -8.33 -11.58
N LEU A 50 4.53 -7.79 -10.51
CA LEU A 50 3.71 -8.58 -9.60
C LEU A 50 2.43 -9.08 -10.27
N ASP A 51 1.79 -8.22 -11.06
CA ASP A 51 0.61 -8.62 -11.82
C ASP A 51 0.94 -9.75 -12.79
N LEU A 52 2.06 -9.64 -13.44
CA LEU A 52 2.50 -10.65 -14.39
C LEU A 52 2.76 -11.99 -13.69
N GLU A 53 3.40 -11.95 -12.54
CA GLU A 53 3.67 -13.16 -11.76
C GLU A 53 2.39 -13.80 -11.26
N TYR A 54 1.42 -12.99 -10.88
CA TYR A 54 0.13 -13.50 -10.45
C TYR A 54 -0.72 -14.00 -11.60
N GLY A 55 -0.56 -13.42 -12.78
CA GLY A 55 -1.30 -13.81 -13.97
C GLY A 55 -2.57 -13.00 -14.19
N ALA A 56 -2.76 -11.91 -13.48
CA ALA A 56 -3.92 -11.03 -13.62
C ALA A 56 -3.63 -9.70 -12.96
N TYR A 57 -4.50 -8.71 -13.20
CA TYR A 57 -4.39 -7.41 -12.54
C TYR A 57 -4.85 -7.52 -11.10
N ARG A 58 -3.91 -7.50 -10.20
CA ARG A 58 -4.16 -7.63 -8.77
C ARG A 58 -3.66 -6.44 -7.98
N TYR A 59 -2.63 -5.79 -8.46
CA TYR A 59 -1.91 -4.74 -7.73
C TYR A 59 -2.19 -3.38 -8.33
N SER A 60 -1.98 -2.34 -7.54
CA SER A 60 -2.18 -0.97 -8.00
C SER A 60 -1.17 -0.05 -7.35
N VAL A 61 -0.85 1.04 -8.03
CA VAL A 61 0.01 2.07 -7.47
C VAL A 61 -0.86 3.21 -6.98
N ARG A 62 -0.61 3.67 -5.77
CA ARG A 62 -1.34 4.79 -5.17
C ARG A 62 -0.36 5.80 -4.62
N SER A 63 -0.81 7.02 -4.49
CA SER A 63 -0.06 8.08 -3.83
C SER A 63 -0.37 8.09 -2.34
N VAL A 64 0.67 8.26 -1.53
CA VAL A 64 0.50 8.35 -0.08
C VAL A 64 -0.44 9.51 0.28
N SER A 65 -0.32 10.64 -0.41
CA SER A 65 -1.16 11.80 -0.11
C SER A 65 -2.63 11.51 -0.37
N THR A 66 -2.94 10.73 -1.40
CA THR A 66 -4.31 10.33 -1.69
C THR A 66 -4.89 9.50 -0.54
N ILE A 67 -4.10 8.58 0.00
CA ILE A 67 -4.54 7.74 1.10
C ILE A 67 -4.73 8.55 2.37
N GLN A 68 -3.83 9.49 2.63
CA GLN A 68 -3.90 10.32 3.82
C GLN A 68 -5.10 11.25 3.82
N ASP A 69 -5.59 11.62 2.64
CA ASP A 69 -6.75 12.50 2.54
C ASP A 69 -8.00 11.87 3.12
N TYR A 70 -8.04 10.57 3.27
CA TYR A 70 -9.17 9.87 3.84
C TYR A 70 -9.05 9.68 5.35
N SER A 71 -7.99 10.10 5.92
CA SER A 71 -7.74 9.91 7.36
C SER A 71 -8.31 11.05 8.23
#